data_c4e90b291f86249754721650e5a2f510
#
_entry.id   c4e90b291f86249754721650e5a2f510
#
_cell.length_a   1.000
_cell.length_b   1.000
_cell.length_c   1.000
_cell.angle_alpha   90.00
_cell.angle_beta   90.00
_cell.angle_gamma   90.00
#
_symmetry.space_group_name_H-M   'P 1'
#
loop_
_entity.id
_entity.type
_entity.pdbx_description
1 polymer ?
#
loop_
_entity_poly.entity_id
_entity_poly.type
_entity_poly.pdbx_seq_one_letter_code
_entity_poly.pdbx_strand_id
1 'polypeptide(L)'
;MAETRTETDSFGPLKVPADRYWGAQTQRSLMNFPIGWEKQPVAIVRALGVIKEACAVANKARGALPAEMADAIIAAAREVAEGKLDDHFPLVVWQTGSGTQSNMNANEVISNRAIELLGGVIGSKDPVHPNDHVNMGQSSNDTFPTAMHIAVATMARDVLLPGLEVLAAGLEAKSQAFRDIIKIGRTHTQDATPLTLGQEFSGYAMQVRNGIGRIHLALPGIYELAQGGTAVGTGLNSPKGWGETVAKEIARITGLPFVTAPNKFEALAAHDAMVFMSGAVKTVAMAAYKIANDMRFLGSGPRSGLGELILPENEPGSSIMPGKVNPTQAEAMTQVCAHILGNDAAIAFAGSQGHFELNVYNPMMAYNLLQSMQLLGDAAASFTERMLAGTEANVERIGKLMRESLMLVTALAPTIGYDNATKVAKTAHRNGTTLREEAVRLGFVDEETFDRVVRPEEMIGPK
;
A
#
# COMPACT_ATOMS: atom_id res chain seq x y z
N MET A 1 -8.89 -26.12 -32.89
CA MET A 1 -8.90 -26.43 -31.46
C MET A 1 -7.47 -26.28 -30.96
N ALA A 2 -7.24 -25.68 -29.82
CA ALA A 2 -5.90 -25.62 -29.24
C ALA A 2 -5.41 -27.06 -28.97
N GLU A 3 -4.13 -27.30 -29.19
CA GLU A 3 -3.50 -28.59 -28.92
C GLU A 3 -3.52 -28.88 -27.41
N THR A 4 -3.82 -30.14 -27.04
CA THR A 4 -3.91 -30.55 -25.62
C THR A 4 -3.07 -31.78 -25.37
N ARG A 5 -2.47 -31.88 -24.18
CA ARG A 5 -1.87 -33.12 -23.66
C ARG A 5 -2.74 -33.68 -22.53
N THR A 6 -2.54 -34.95 -22.20
CA THR A 6 -3.21 -35.57 -21.05
C THR A 6 -2.28 -35.61 -19.86
N GLU A 7 -2.74 -35.09 -18.74
CA GLU A 7 -2.08 -35.21 -17.42
C GLU A 7 -2.99 -35.93 -16.44
N THR A 8 -2.46 -36.35 -15.31
CA THR A 8 -3.19 -37.11 -14.30
C THR A 8 -3.00 -36.51 -12.92
N ASP A 9 -4.03 -36.62 -12.08
CA ASP A 9 -3.94 -36.45 -10.64
C ASP A 9 -4.66 -37.62 -9.91
N SER A 10 -4.88 -37.50 -8.60
CA SER A 10 -5.56 -38.55 -7.83
C SER A 10 -7.01 -38.79 -8.25
N PHE A 11 -7.63 -37.89 -9.01
CA PHE A 11 -8.98 -38.03 -9.54
C PHE A 11 -9.02 -38.54 -10.99
N GLY A 12 -7.86 -38.83 -11.57
CA GLY A 12 -7.74 -39.41 -12.92
C GLY A 12 -7.24 -38.46 -13.99
N PRO A 13 -7.32 -38.88 -15.28
CA PRO A 13 -6.78 -38.15 -16.40
C PRO A 13 -7.61 -36.89 -16.73
N LEU A 14 -6.91 -35.84 -17.19
CA LEU A 14 -7.52 -34.60 -17.63
C LEU A 14 -6.75 -34.00 -18.82
N LYS A 15 -7.45 -33.34 -19.74
CA LYS A 15 -6.84 -32.59 -20.84
C LYS A 15 -6.40 -31.21 -20.35
N VAL A 16 -5.15 -30.86 -20.65
CA VAL A 16 -4.50 -29.56 -20.36
C VAL A 16 -3.98 -28.97 -21.66
N PRO A 17 -3.93 -27.63 -21.82
CA PRO A 17 -3.32 -27.01 -22.99
C PRO A 17 -1.86 -27.47 -23.16
N ALA A 18 -1.47 -27.85 -24.36
CA ALA A 18 -0.13 -28.40 -24.62
C ALA A 18 0.99 -27.37 -24.48
N ASP A 19 0.67 -26.09 -24.70
CA ASP A 19 1.57 -24.94 -24.64
C ASP A 19 1.75 -24.36 -23.21
N ARG A 20 1.17 -25.01 -22.20
CA ARG A 20 1.20 -24.54 -20.81
C ARG A 20 1.93 -25.52 -19.89
N TYR A 21 2.69 -25.03 -18.91
CA TYR A 21 3.37 -25.86 -17.94
C TYR A 21 2.49 -26.34 -16.80
N TRP A 22 1.31 -25.74 -16.54
CA TRP A 22 0.43 -26.24 -15.49
C TRP A 22 -0.12 -27.63 -15.81
N GLY A 23 -0.49 -28.36 -14.76
CA GLY A 23 -0.97 -29.74 -14.87
C GLY A 23 -2.45 -29.91 -14.54
N ALA A 24 -2.80 -31.17 -14.19
CA ALA A 24 -4.18 -31.58 -13.96
C ALA A 24 -4.85 -30.86 -12.77
N GLN A 25 -4.15 -30.64 -11.65
CA GLN A 25 -4.74 -29.99 -10.48
C GLN A 25 -5.09 -28.52 -10.77
N THR A 26 -4.21 -27.78 -11.42
CA THR A 26 -4.48 -26.42 -11.88
C THR A 26 -5.66 -26.37 -12.86
N GLN A 27 -5.71 -27.30 -13.82
CA GLN A 27 -6.81 -27.37 -14.77
C GLN A 27 -8.15 -27.65 -14.08
N ARG A 28 -8.18 -28.52 -13.06
CA ARG A 28 -9.39 -28.74 -12.24
C ARG A 28 -9.81 -27.48 -11.50
N SER A 29 -8.87 -26.76 -10.95
CA SER A 29 -9.16 -25.50 -10.26
C SER A 29 -9.83 -24.49 -11.18
N LEU A 30 -9.35 -24.34 -12.42
CA LEU A 30 -10.00 -23.50 -13.44
C LEU A 30 -11.44 -23.92 -13.74
N MET A 31 -11.72 -25.21 -13.69
CA MET A 31 -13.08 -25.75 -13.93
C MET A 31 -13.98 -25.56 -12.70
N ASN A 32 -13.41 -25.71 -11.50
CA ASN A 32 -14.20 -25.70 -10.24
C ASN A 32 -14.49 -24.28 -9.73
N PHE A 33 -13.63 -23.31 -10.05
CA PHE A 33 -13.74 -21.94 -9.53
C PHE A 33 -13.83 -20.87 -10.64
N PRO A 34 -14.87 -20.91 -11.49
CA PRO A 34 -15.13 -19.85 -12.48
C PRO A 34 -15.79 -18.64 -11.80
N ILE A 35 -15.07 -17.99 -10.85
CA ILE A 35 -15.58 -16.95 -9.96
C ILE A 35 -14.76 -15.68 -10.16
N GLY A 36 -15.41 -14.59 -10.56
CA GLY A 36 -14.77 -13.29 -10.72
C GLY A 36 -13.70 -13.26 -11.81
N TRP A 37 -12.91 -12.22 -11.82
CA TRP A 37 -11.79 -12.03 -12.74
C TRP A 37 -10.45 -11.78 -12.02
N GLU A 38 -10.49 -11.68 -10.69
CA GLU A 38 -9.33 -11.39 -9.85
C GLU A 38 -8.39 -12.59 -9.87
N LYS A 39 -7.24 -12.42 -10.52
CA LYS A 39 -6.18 -13.43 -10.55
C LYS A 39 -5.32 -13.36 -9.29
N GLN A 40 -4.67 -14.48 -8.97
CA GLN A 40 -3.62 -14.46 -7.94
C GLN A 40 -2.60 -13.37 -8.25
N PRO A 41 -2.25 -12.52 -7.27
CA PRO A 41 -1.24 -11.49 -7.48
C PRO A 41 0.08 -12.09 -7.95
N VAL A 42 0.71 -11.46 -8.94
CA VAL A 42 2.02 -11.88 -9.47
C VAL A 42 3.07 -11.95 -8.34
N ALA A 43 2.98 -11.08 -7.35
CA ALA A 43 3.84 -11.12 -6.17
C ALA A 43 3.75 -12.45 -5.39
N ILE A 44 2.57 -13.05 -5.29
CA ILE A 44 2.39 -14.40 -4.68
C ILE A 44 3.02 -15.47 -5.56
N VAL A 45 2.83 -15.40 -6.87
CA VAL A 45 3.42 -16.36 -7.81
C VAL A 45 4.96 -16.35 -7.70
N ARG A 46 5.56 -15.17 -7.72
CA ARG A 46 7.01 -15.00 -7.57
C ARG A 46 7.53 -15.45 -6.21
N ALA A 47 6.78 -15.16 -5.15
CA ALA A 47 7.11 -15.63 -3.80
C ALA A 47 7.08 -17.18 -3.70
N LEU A 48 6.12 -17.84 -4.36
CA LEU A 48 6.11 -19.30 -4.48
C LEU A 48 7.38 -19.80 -5.20
N GLY A 49 7.82 -19.14 -6.27
CA GLY A 49 9.09 -19.43 -6.94
C GLY A 49 10.28 -19.36 -5.98
N VAL A 50 10.38 -18.29 -5.18
CA VAL A 50 11.43 -18.12 -4.17
C VAL A 50 11.41 -19.27 -3.15
N ILE A 51 10.23 -19.66 -2.65
CA ILE A 51 10.12 -20.77 -1.70
C ILE A 51 10.58 -22.09 -2.33
N LYS A 52 10.15 -22.38 -3.56
CA LYS A 52 10.53 -23.64 -4.25
C LYS A 52 12.03 -23.68 -4.54
N GLU A 53 12.64 -22.55 -4.93
CA GLU A 53 14.10 -22.44 -5.06
C GLU A 53 14.79 -22.73 -3.72
N ALA A 54 14.37 -22.07 -2.64
CA ALA A 54 14.97 -22.24 -1.31
C ALA A 54 14.85 -23.69 -0.79
N CYS A 55 13.68 -24.30 -0.95
CA CYS A 55 13.45 -25.68 -0.54
C CYS A 55 14.28 -26.67 -1.37
N ALA A 56 14.42 -26.46 -2.68
CA ALA A 56 15.24 -27.33 -3.54
C ALA A 56 16.73 -27.21 -3.19
N VAL A 57 17.24 -25.99 -2.91
CA VAL A 57 18.61 -25.77 -2.42
C VAL A 57 18.84 -26.52 -1.11
N ALA A 58 17.93 -26.42 -0.17
CA ALA A 58 18.02 -27.10 1.12
C ALA A 58 17.95 -28.63 0.99
N ASN A 59 17.07 -29.14 0.11
CA ASN A 59 16.94 -30.58 -0.15
C ASN A 59 18.19 -31.13 -0.88
N LYS A 60 18.77 -30.37 -1.82
CA LYS A 60 20.04 -30.72 -2.47
C LYS A 60 21.18 -30.82 -1.46
N ALA A 61 21.31 -29.80 -0.59
CA ALA A 61 22.39 -29.72 0.39
C ALA A 61 22.40 -30.90 1.38
N ARG A 62 21.22 -31.44 1.72
CA ARG A 62 21.09 -32.62 2.59
C ARG A 62 21.09 -33.96 1.85
N GLY A 63 21.26 -33.97 0.54
CA GLY A 63 21.27 -35.17 -0.28
C GLY A 63 19.92 -35.86 -0.47
N ALA A 64 18.81 -35.18 -0.22
CA ALA A 64 17.45 -35.72 -0.37
C ALA A 64 16.97 -35.70 -1.83
N LEU A 65 17.51 -34.81 -2.65
CA LEU A 65 17.30 -34.78 -4.10
C LEU A 65 18.62 -35.05 -4.82
N PRO A 66 18.62 -35.87 -5.91
CA PRO A 66 19.75 -35.96 -6.82
C PRO A 66 20.18 -34.59 -7.32
N ALA A 67 21.49 -34.35 -7.43
CA ALA A 67 22.02 -33.01 -7.74
C ALA A 67 21.47 -32.44 -9.05
N GLU A 68 21.45 -33.22 -10.12
CA GLU A 68 20.95 -32.81 -11.42
C GLU A 68 19.46 -32.43 -11.41
N MET A 69 18.64 -33.25 -10.75
CA MET A 69 17.22 -32.97 -10.55
C MET A 69 16.99 -31.69 -9.73
N ALA A 70 17.74 -31.54 -8.64
CA ALA A 70 17.66 -30.35 -7.80
C ALA A 70 18.04 -29.08 -8.54
N ASP A 71 19.09 -29.13 -9.38
CA ASP A 71 19.52 -27.99 -10.20
C ASP A 71 18.48 -27.58 -11.24
N ALA A 72 17.80 -28.55 -11.87
CA ALA A 72 16.70 -28.27 -12.78
C ALA A 72 15.49 -27.64 -12.06
N ILE A 73 15.14 -28.12 -10.87
CA ILE A 73 14.07 -27.53 -10.03
C ILE A 73 14.45 -26.09 -9.62
N ILE A 74 15.69 -25.88 -9.18
CA ILE A 74 16.19 -24.54 -8.80
C ILE A 74 16.11 -23.57 -9.98
N ALA A 75 16.54 -24.01 -11.17
CA ALA A 75 16.48 -23.18 -12.37
C ALA A 75 15.04 -22.82 -12.75
N ALA A 76 14.13 -23.80 -12.78
CA ALA A 76 12.72 -23.58 -13.09
C ALA A 76 12.02 -22.67 -12.02
N ALA A 77 12.31 -22.90 -10.74
CA ALA A 77 11.76 -22.08 -9.65
C ALA A 77 12.25 -20.62 -9.73
N ARG A 78 13.49 -20.41 -10.11
CA ARG A 78 14.06 -19.08 -10.36
C ARG A 78 13.39 -18.38 -11.53
N GLU A 79 13.09 -19.09 -12.64
CA GLU A 79 12.33 -18.54 -13.76
C GLU A 79 10.94 -18.04 -13.30
N VAL A 80 10.27 -18.77 -12.38
CA VAL A 80 9.01 -18.32 -11.76
C VAL A 80 9.25 -17.07 -10.89
N ALA A 81 10.25 -17.07 -10.02
CA ALA A 81 10.58 -15.94 -9.15
C ALA A 81 10.93 -14.67 -9.94
N GLU A 82 11.56 -14.81 -11.10
CA GLU A 82 11.92 -13.71 -12.00
C GLU A 82 10.78 -13.26 -12.93
N GLY A 83 9.61 -13.92 -12.88
CA GLY A 83 8.44 -13.58 -13.68
C GLY A 83 8.48 -14.04 -15.15
N LYS A 84 9.39 -14.92 -15.52
CA LYS A 84 9.51 -15.43 -16.90
C LYS A 84 8.38 -16.39 -17.28
N LEU A 85 7.65 -16.91 -16.26
CA LEU A 85 6.60 -17.91 -16.43
C LEU A 85 5.23 -17.41 -15.91
N ASP A 86 5.03 -16.09 -15.76
CA ASP A 86 3.80 -15.50 -15.20
C ASP A 86 2.52 -15.98 -15.94
N ASP A 87 2.58 -16.17 -17.27
CA ASP A 87 1.46 -16.63 -18.10
C ASP A 87 0.99 -18.07 -17.81
N HIS A 88 1.75 -18.82 -17.00
CA HIS A 88 1.42 -20.19 -16.60
C HIS A 88 0.67 -20.25 -15.25
N PHE A 89 0.23 -19.09 -14.71
CA PHE A 89 -0.46 -18.98 -13.44
C PHE A 89 -1.85 -18.34 -13.62
N PRO A 90 -2.83 -19.12 -14.15
CA PRO A 90 -4.12 -18.58 -14.56
C PRO A 90 -5.16 -18.48 -13.42
N LEU A 91 -4.86 -18.97 -12.21
CA LEU A 91 -5.83 -19.18 -11.17
C LEU A 91 -6.39 -17.88 -10.58
N VAL A 92 -7.67 -17.92 -10.23
CA VAL A 92 -8.35 -16.82 -9.53
C VAL A 92 -8.06 -16.85 -8.03
N VAL A 93 -8.28 -15.71 -7.38
CA VAL A 93 -8.22 -15.56 -5.91
C VAL A 93 -9.25 -16.42 -5.20
N TRP A 94 -10.45 -16.53 -5.80
CA TRP A 94 -11.61 -17.24 -5.26
C TRP A 94 -11.47 -18.74 -5.43
N GLN A 95 -10.65 -19.35 -4.59
CA GLN A 95 -10.31 -20.77 -4.59
C GLN A 95 -10.33 -21.33 -3.15
N THR A 96 -9.75 -22.50 -2.92
CA THR A 96 -9.59 -23.02 -1.54
C THR A 96 -8.84 -22.02 -0.67
N GLY A 97 -9.36 -21.80 0.53
CA GLY A 97 -8.86 -20.77 1.45
C GLY A 97 -7.46 -21.01 2.00
N SER A 98 -6.91 -22.21 1.88
CA SER A 98 -5.51 -22.55 2.19
C SER A 98 -4.52 -22.13 1.09
N GLY A 99 -4.99 -21.82 -0.12
CA GLY A 99 -4.14 -21.55 -1.28
C GLY A 99 -3.54 -22.79 -1.93
N THR A 100 -4.07 -23.98 -1.64
CA THR A 100 -3.53 -25.24 -2.16
C THR A 100 -3.46 -25.29 -3.66
N GLN A 101 -4.46 -24.79 -4.40
CA GLN A 101 -4.41 -24.81 -5.85
C GLN A 101 -3.28 -23.94 -6.40
N SER A 102 -3.02 -22.78 -5.80
CA SER A 102 -1.88 -21.93 -6.21
C SER A 102 -0.54 -22.57 -5.89
N ASN A 103 -0.39 -23.22 -4.73
CA ASN A 103 0.81 -23.99 -4.42
C ASN A 103 1.01 -25.14 -5.44
N MET A 104 -0.05 -25.86 -5.77
CA MET A 104 0.02 -26.94 -6.78
C MET A 104 0.29 -26.39 -8.17
N ASN A 105 -0.25 -25.23 -8.53
CA ASN A 105 0.09 -24.56 -9.79
C ASN A 105 1.62 -24.32 -9.89
N ALA A 106 2.23 -23.79 -8.84
CA ALA A 106 3.68 -23.61 -8.80
C ALA A 106 4.43 -24.96 -8.89
N ASN A 107 3.98 -25.98 -8.16
CA ASN A 107 4.58 -27.31 -8.21
C ASN A 107 4.52 -27.93 -9.62
N GLU A 108 3.38 -27.83 -10.28
CA GLU A 108 3.17 -28.37 -11.64
C GLU A 108 3.99 -27.62 -12.69
N VAL A 109 3.98 -26.28 -12.64
CA VAL A 109 4.76 -25.44 -13.58
C VAL A 109 6.26 -25.70 -13.42
N ILE A 110 6.76 -25.70 -12.20
CA ILE A 110 8.19 -25.95 -11.92
C ILE A 110 8.58 -27.38 -12.29
N SER A 111 7.74 -28.36 -11.97
CA SER A 111 8.00 -29.77 -12.35
C SER A 111 8.09 -29.93 -13.85
N ASN A 112 7.11 -29.44 -14.61
CA ASN A 112 7.08 -29.56 -16.07
C ASN A 112 8.23 -28.77 -16.73
N ARG A 113 8.58 -27.60 -16.22
CA ARG A 113 9.73 -26.86 -16.73
C ARG A 113 11.06 -27.57 -16.43
N ALA A 114 11.21 -28.14 -15.23
CA ALA A 114 12.40 -28.92 -14.88
C ALA A 114 12.53 -30.20 -15.74
N ILE A 115 11.42 -30.88 -16.01
CA ILE A 115 11.38 -32.03 -16.92
C ILE A 115 11.88 -31.64 -18.32
N GLU A 116 11.39 -30.51 -18.84
CA GLU A 116 11.85 -30.00 -20.16
C GLU A 116 13.34 -29.65 -20.14
N LEU A 117 13.86 -29.00 -19.08
CA LEU A 117 15.29 -28.72 -18.94
C LEU A 117 16.16 -29.96 -18.89
N LEU A 118 15.62 -31.08 -18.42
CA LEU A 118 16.28 -32.38 -18.40
C LEU A 118 16.05 -33.21 -19.67
N GLY A 119 15.36 -32.67 -20.69
CA GLY A 119 15.09 -33.35 -21.96
C GLY A 119 13.98 -34.40 -21.88
N GLY A 120 13.16 -34.38 -20.82
CA GLY A 120 12.01 -35.26 -20.62
C GLY A 120 10.73 -34.78 -21.31
N VAL A 121 9.65 -35.52 -21.13
CA VAL A 121 8.32 -35.22 -21.73
C VAL A 121 7.46 -34.48 -20.74
N ILE A 122 7.03 -33.25 -21.07
CA ILE A 122 6.13 -32.42 -20.24
C ILE A 122 4.86 -33.21 -19.92
N GLY A 123 4.48 -33.22 -18.62
CA GLY A 123 3.31 -33.94 -18.12
C GLY A 123 3.57 -35.39 -17.71
N SER A 124 4.78 -35.94 -17.96
CA SER A 124 5.13 -37.31 -17.60
C SER A 124 5.32 -37.53 -16.08
N LYS A 125 5.63 -36.46 -15.33
CA LYS A 125 6.09 -36.52 -13.93
C LYS A 125 7.40 -37.28 -13.72
N ASP A 126 8.14 -37.50 -14.77
CA ASP A 126 9.43 -38.19 -14.82
C ASP A 126 10.44 -37.36 -15.62
N PRO A 127 11.64 -37.06 -15.07
CA PRO A 127 12.16 -37.48 -13.78
C PRO A 127 11.72 -36.64 -12.58
N VAL A 128 10.97 -35.53 -12.76
CA VAL A 128 10.56 -34.64 -11.68
C VAL A 128 9.06 -34.76 -11.39
N HIS A 129 8.72 -35.14 -10.16
CA HIS A 129 7.33 -35.20 -9.71
C HIS A 129 6.94 -33.94 -8.92
N PRO A 130 5.77 -33.30 -9.17
CA PRO A 130 5.38 -32.04 -8.52
C PRO A 130 5.24 -32.16 -7.00
N ASN A 131 4.69 -33.28 -6.47
CA ASN A 131 4.52 -33.47 -5.05
C ASN A 131 5.77 -34.05 -4.36
N ASP A 132 6.39 -35.07 -4.98
CA ASP A 132 7.44 -35.83 -4.30
C ASP A 132 8.78 -35.08 -4.31
N HIS A 133 9.03 -34.26 -5.35
CA HIS A 133 10.30 -33.56 -5.52
C HIS A 133 10.16 -32.04 -5.32
N VAL A 134 9.26 -31.35 -6.03
CA VAL A 134 9.11 -29.89 -5.94
C VAL A 134 8.53 -29.48 -4.59
N ASN A 135 7.56 -30.23 -4.07
CA ASN A 135 6.91 -29.97 -2.79
C ASN A 135 7.54 -30.69 -1.58
N MET A 136 8.70 -31.33 -1.75
CA MET A 136 9.37 -32.13 -0.72
C MET A 136 9.61 -31.31 0.56
N GLY A 137 9.14 -31.82 1.70
CA GLY A 137 9.26 -31.20 3.02
C GLY A 137 8.31 -30.00 3.23
N GLN A 138 7.26 -29.87 2.44
CA GLN A 138 6.32 -28.75 2.45
C GLN A 138 4.87 -29.23 2.51
N SER A 139 4.00 -28.33 2.94
CA SER A 139 2.54 -28.39 2.75
C SER A 139 2.06 -27.06 2.15
N SER A 140 0.92 -27.05 1.48
CA SER A 140 0.30 -25.78 1.10
C SER A 140 -0.01 -24.91 2.33
N ASN A 141 -0.26 -25.53 3.47
CA ASN A 141 -0.66 -24.87 4.70
C ASN A 141 0.46 -24.01 5.32
N ASP A 142 1.73 -24.37 5.16
CA ASP A 142 2.87 -23.56 5.57
C ASP A 142 3.46 -22.74 4.40
N THR A 143 3.36 -23.24 3.18
CA THR A 143 3.94 -22.62 1.98
C THR A 143 3.18 -21.37 1.54
N PHE A 144 1.84 -21.41 1.51
CA PHE A 144 1.08 -20.25 1.07
C PHE A 144 1.17 -19.05 2.05
N PRO A 145 1.04 -19.23 3.38
CA PRO A 145 1.34 -18.15 4.33
C PRO A 145 2.76 -17.60 4.20
N THR A 146 3.75 -18.45 3.97
CA THR A 146 5.12 -18.02 3.71
C THR A 146 5.20 -17.15 2.43
N ALA A 147 4.48 -17.52 1.36
CA ALA A 147 4.40 -16.71 0.15
C ALA A 147 3.72 -15.35 0.39
N MET A 148 2.68 -15.31 1.22
CA MET A 148 2.03 -14.06 1.64
C MET A 148 3.05 -13.11 2.30
N HIS A 149 3.82 -13.61 3.26
CA HIS A 149 4.83 -12.85 3.97
C HIS A 149 5.95 -12.33 3.05
N ILE A 150 6.48 -13.19 2.17
CA ILE A 150 7.50 -12.78 1.19
C ILE A 150 6.96 -11.70 0.25
N ALA A 151 5.76 -11.91 -0.29
CA ALA A 151 5.14 -10.97 -1.22
C ALA A 151 4.89 -9.60 -0.58
N VAL A 152 4.38 -9.57 0.66
CA VAL A 152 4.12 -8.32 1.41
C VAL A 152 5.42 -7.60 1.73
N ALA A 153 6.45 -8.30 2.22
CA ALA A 153 7.75 -7.68 2.52
C ALA A 153 8.42 -7.10 1.27
N THR A 154 8.36 -7.83 0.16
CA THR A 154 8.91 -7.38 -1.13
C THR A 154 8.13 -6.17 -1.66
N MET A 155 6.80 -6.20 -1.63
CA MET A 155 5.93 -5.09 -2.03
C MET A 155 6.17 -3.83 -1.17
N ALA A 156 6.39 -4.01 0.13
CA ALA A 156 6.73 -2.90 1.02
C ALA A 156 8.05 -2.23 0.61
N ARG A 157 9.09 -3.04 0.33
CA ARG A 157 10.42 -2.55 -0.06
C ARG A 157 10.41 -1.89 -1.44
N ASP A 158 9.75 -2.51 -2.42
CA ASP A 158 9.94 -2.17 -3.83
C ASP A 158 8.91 -1.16 -4.36
N VAL A 159 7.74 -1.05 -3.73
CA VAL A 159 6.62 -0.22 -4.21
C VAL A 159 6.11 0.76 -3.14
N LEU A 160 5.64 0.24 -2.00
CA LEU A 160 4.94 1.07 -1.01
C LEU A 160 5.86 2.13 -0.39
N LEU A 161 6.97 1.70 0.20
CA LEU A 161 7.89 2.63 0.87
C LEU A 161 8.50 3.64 -0.10
N PRO A 162 8.99 3.26 -1.29
CA PRO A 162 9.48 4.23 -2.28
C PRO A 162 8.41 5.28 -2.68
N GLY A 163 7.18 4.87 -2.92
CA GLY A 163 6.09 5.81 -3.23
C GLY A 163 5.80 6.79 -2.10
N LEU A 164 5.77 6.30 -0.85
CA LEU A 164 5.55 7.14 0.32
C LEU A 164 6.73 8.08 0.61
N GLU A 165 7.97 7.65 0.38
CA GLU A 165 9.16 8.50 0.51
C GLU A 165 9.14 9.66 -0.49
N VAL A 166 8.74 9.39 -1.73
CA VAL A 166 8.57 10.43 -2.76
C VAL A 166 7.51 11.45 -2.33
N LEU A 167 6.36 10.98 -1.80
CA LEU A 167 5.31 11.86 -1.31
C LEU A 167 5.78 12.70 -0.11
N ALA A 168 6.44 12.08 0.87
CA ALA A 168 6.95 12.79 2.04
C ALA A 168 7.96 13.87 1.64
N ALA A 169 8.94 13.54 0.81
CA ALA A 169 9.94 14.48 0.32
C ALA A 169 9.32 15.63 -0.49
N GLY A 170 8.31 15.33 -1.32
CA GLY A 170 7.58 16.36 -2.07
C GLY A 170 6.85 17.35 -1.16
N LEU A 171 6.19 16.86 -0.11
CA LEU A 171 5.51 17.70 0.89
C LEU A 171 6.50 18.52 1.71
N GLU A 172 7.64 17.96 2.10
CA GLU A 172 8.73 18.69 2.77
C GLU A 172 9.28 19.82 1.89
N ALA A 173 9.51 19.54 0.61
CA ALA A 173 9.97 20.56 -0.35
C ALA A 173 8.96 21.70 -0.48
N LYS A 174 7.65 21.40 -0.55
CA LYS A 174 6.60 22.44 -0.57
C LYS A 174 6.51 23.19 0.75
N SER A 175 6.63 22.51 1.89
CA SER A 175 6.70 23.17 3.21
C SER A 175 7.83 24.22 3.23
N GLN A 176 9.00 23.88 2.71
CA GLN A 176 10.13 24.79 2.65
C GLN A 176 9.90 25.94 1.63
N ALA A 177 9.35 25.64 0.46
CA ALA A 177 9.07 26.65 -0.57
C ALA A 177 8.02 27.68 -0.12
N PHE A 178 7.06 27.26 0.70
CA PHE A 178 5.94 28.07 1.16
C PHE A 178 6.14 28.64 2.58
N ARG A 179 7.32 28.50 3.16
CA ARG A 179 7.62 28.83 4.58
C ARG A 179 7.30 30.26 4.98
N ASP A 180 7.45 31.21 4.04
CA ASP A 180 7.29 32.64 4.28
C ASP A 180 5.93 33.18 3.79
N ILE A 181 5.05 32.33 3.27
CA ILE A 181 3.74 32.71 2.75
C ILE A 181 2.72 32.66 3.87
N ILE A 182 2.39 33.81 4.45
CA ILE A 182 1.44 33.95 5.54
C ILE A 182 0.01 33.88 4.99
N LYS A 183 -0.82 33.04 5.55
CA LYS A 183 -2.22 32.83 5.19
C LYS A 183 -3.11 32.81 6.42
N ILE A 184 -4.42 32.92 6.21
CA ILE A 184 -5.37 32.68 7.29
C ILE A 184 -5.48 31.17 7.55
N GLY A 185 -5.40 30.77 8.82
CA GLY A 185 -5.72 29.41 9.24
C GLY A 185 -7.22 29.19 9.27
N ARG A 186 -7.62 27.90 9.22
CA ARG A 186 -9.04 27.51 9.36
C ARG A 186 -9.18 26.35 10.33
N THR A 187 -10.10 26.50 11.26
CA THR A 187 -10.60 25.42 12.13
C THR A 187 -12.12 25.33 11.95
N HIS A 188 -12.68 24.13 11.92
CA HIS A 188 -14.11 23.91 11.59
C HIS A 188 -14.51 24.50 10.22
N THR A 189 -13.56 24.65 9.29
CA THR A 189 -13.71 25.38 8.01
C THR A 189 -14.02 26.87 8.15
N GLN A 190 -13.91 27.41 9.37
CA GLN A 190 -14.07 28.83 9.68
C GLN A 190 -12.71 29.51 9.82
N ASP A 191 -12.67 30.82 9.57
CA ASP A 191 -11.46 31.62 9.73
C ASP A 191 -10.90 31.52 11.14
N ALA A 192 -9.59 31.32 11.23
CA ALA A 192 -8.84 31.29 12.48
C ALA A 192 -7.62 32.23 12.41
N THR A 193 -6.71 32.11 13.35
CA THR A 193 -5.49 32.92 13.37
C THR A 193 -4.53 32.54 12.24
N PRO A 194 -3.63 33.47 11.82
CA PRO A 194 -2.66 33.21 10.77
C PRO A 194 -1.69 32.07 11.09
N LEU A 195 -1.21 31.44 10.02
CA LEU A 195 -0.04 30.57 9.97
C LEU A 195 0.64 30.78 8.64
N THR A 196 1.78 30.12 8.40
CA THR A 196 2.32 30.06 7.03
C THR A 196 1.79 28.84 6.28
N LEU A 197 1.68 28.95 4.95
CA LEU A 197 1.37 27.81 4.09
C LEU A 197 2.41 26.68 4.26
N GLY A 198 3.68 27.05 4.49
CA GLY A 198 4.73 26.10 4.81
C GLY A 198 4.50 25.32 6.11
N GLN A 199 3.97 25.98 7.17
CA GLN A 199 3.58 25.30 8.40
C GLN A 199 2.43 24.32 8.16
N GLU A 200 1.44 24.67 7.35
CA GLU A 200 0.35 23.76 6.94
C GLU A 200 0.88 22.53 6.23
N PHE A 201 1.76 22.70 5.23
CA PHE A 201 2.38 21.58 4.51
C PHE A 201 3.33 20.75 5.38
N SER A 202 3.98 21.34 6.39
CA SER A 202 4.80 20.58 7.34
C SER A 202 3.99 19.57 8.14
N GLY A 203 2.75 19.88 8.46
CA GLY A 203 1.82 18.95 9.09
C GLY A 203 1.50 17.75 8.18
N TYR A 204 1.30 18.00 6.89
CA TYR A 204 1.07 16.93 5.91
C TYR A 204 2.30 16.02 5.76
N ALA A 205 3.49 16.62 5.64
CA ALA A 205 4.75 15.87 5.58
C ALA A 205 4.95 14.97 6.80
N MET A 206 4.71 15.51 7.99
CA MET A 206 4.84 14.75 9.24
C MET A 206 3.85 13.57 9.32
N GLN A 207 2.62 13.72 8.82
CA GLN A 207 1.65 12.61 8.76
C GLN A 207 2.18 11.44 7.93
N VAL A 208 2.78 11.74 6.75
CA VAL A 208 3.35 10.70 5.86
C VAL A 208 4.60 10.07 6.50
N ARG A 209 5.51 10.86 7.06
CA ARG A 209 6.69 10.35 7.79
C ARG A 209 6.33 9.40 8.94
N ASN A 210 5.36 9.80 9.75
CA ASN A 210 4.84 8.94 10.81
C ASN A 210 4.19 7.67 10.25
N GLY A 211 3.54 7.77 9.08
CA GLY A 211 2.98 6.64 8.35
C GLY A 211 4.05 5.63 7.91
N ILE A 212 5.14 6.10 7.32
CA ILE A 212 6.31 5.28 6.96
C ILE A 212 6.86 4.56 8.20
N GLY A 213 6.99 5.27 9.32
CA GLY A 213 7.41 4.66 10.59
C GLY A 213 6.47 3.53 11.05
N ARG A 214 5.15 3.66 10.86
CA ARG A 214 4.18 2.59 11.18
C ARG A 214 4.32 1.38 10.30
N ILE A 215 4.61 1.57 8.99
CA ILE A 215 4.91 0.45 8.09
C ILE A 215 6.16 -0.30 8.58
N HIS A 216 7.23 0.42 8.93
CA HIS A 216 8.43 -0.19 9.49
C HIS A 216 8.18 -0.95 10.79
N LEU A 217 7.28 -0.48 11.65
CA LEU A 217 6.89 -1.19 12.89
C LEU A 217 6.12 -2.48 12.63
N ALA A 218 5.43 -2.60 11.49
CA ALA A 218 4.69 -3.81 11.12
C ALA A 218 5.59 -4.88 10.44
N LEU A 219 6.70 -4.49 9.83
CA LEU A 219 7.56 -5.40 9.07
C LEU A 219 8.17 -6.56 9.89
N PRO A 220 8.59 -6.40 11.16
CA PRO A 220 9.16 -7.52 11.92
C PRO A 220 8.28 -8.76 11.95
N GLY A 221 6.96 -8.64 12.17
CA GLY A 221 6.04 -9.77 12.13
C GLY A 221 5.87 -10.37 10.73
N ILE A 222 6.05 -9.56 9.68
CA ILE A 222 6.03 -10.05 8.30
C ILE A 222 7.28 -10.88 7.96
N TYR A 223 8.40 -10.66 8.62
CA TYR A 223 9.62 -11.44 8.39
C TYR A 223 9.61 -12.84 9.03
N GLU A 224 8.61 -13.18 9.85
CA GLU A 224 8.47 -14.48 10.49
C GLU A 224 7.71 -15.46 9.59
N LEU A 225 8.37 -16.56 9.17
CA LEU A 225 7.84 -17.46 8.15
C LEU A 225 7.24 -18.74 8.73
N ALA A 226 6.07 -19.12 8.22
CA ALA A 226 5.37 -20.36 8.57
C ALA A 226 6.08 -21.62 8.06
N GLN A 227 6.92 -21.50 7.02
CA GLN A 227 7.57 -22.65 6.38
C GLN A 227 8.29 -23.56 7.41
N GLY A 228 8.05 -24.85 7.31
CA GLY A 228 8.52 -25.86 8.24
C GLY A 228 7.46 -26.35 9.22
N GLY A 229 6.28 -25.69 9.30
CA GLY A 229 5.14 -26.19 10.08
C GLY A 229 4.42 -27.35 9.42
N THR A 230 4.56 -27.48 8.11
CA THR A 230 3.87 -28.47 7.28
C THR A 230 2.36 -28.43 7.41
N ALA A 231 1.69 -29.56 7.72
CA ALA A 231 0.24 -29.66 7.65
C ALA A 231 -0.51 -28.88 8.74
N VAL A 232 -0.02 -28.92 9.98
CA VAL A 232 -0.72 -28.40 11.19
C VAL A 232 0.20 -27.65 12.16
N GLY A 233 1.48 -27.47 11.82
CA GLY A 233 2.45 -26.78 12.68
C GLY A 233 3.48 -27.68 13.34
N THR A 234 3.32 -29.01 13.27
CA THR A 234 4.22 -29.99 13.91
C THR A 234 5.50 -30.28 13.12
N GLY A 235 5.56 -29.89 11.86
CA GLY A 235 6.69 -30.20 10.99
C GLY A 235 6.74 -31.66 10.54
N LEU A 236 5.60 -32.37 10.53
CA LEU A 236 5.55 -33.76 10.08
C LEU A 236 6.10 -33.90 8.65
N ASN A 237 6.91 -34.93 8.42
CA ASN A 237 7.59 -35.23 7.15
C ASN A 237 8.65 -34.19 6.72
N SER A 238 9.10 -33.32 7.62
CA SER A 238 10.26 -32.47 7.40
C SER A 238 11.41 -32.81 8.36
N PRO A 239 12.67 -32.56 7.98
CA PRO A 239 13.80 -32.80 8.86
C PRO A 239 13.86 -31.77 10.00
N LYS A 240 14.50 -32.14 11.11
CA LYS A 240 14.76 -31.19 12.20
C LYS A 240 15.59 -29.99 11.71
N GLY A 241 15.19 -28.77 12.08
CA GLY A 241 15.85 -27.54 11.62
C GLY A 241 15.47 -27.11 10.20
N TRP A 242 14.43 -27.72 9.63
CA TRP A 242 13.97 -27.42 8.25
C TRP A 242 13.51 -25.97 8.09
N GLY A 243 12.67 -25.47 9.01
CA GLY A 243 12.15 -24.12 8.96
C GLY A 243 13.25 -23.07 8.98
N GLU A 244 14.25 -23.24 9.85
CA GLU A 244 15.41 -22.35 9.96
C GLU A 244 16.27 -22.36 8.69
N THR A 245 16.49 -23.56 8.12
CA THR A 245 17.29 -23.72 6.90
C THR A 245 16.63 -23.02 5.72
N VAL A 246 15.33 -23.25 5.51
CA VAL A 246 14.60 -22.66 4.40
C VAL A 246 14.44 -21.15 4.58
N ALA A 247 14.14 -20.65 5.78
CA ALA A 247 14.05 -19.22 6.05
C ALA A 247 15.39 -18.49 5.76
N LYS A 248 16.52 -19.10 6.10
CA LYS A 248 17.85 -18.59 5.79
C LYS A 248 18.09 -18.50 4.27
N GLU A 249 17.68 -19.52 3.50
CA GLU A 249 17.80 -19.48 2.04
C GLU A 249 16.86 -18.45 1.41
N ILE A 250 15.63 -18.31 1.90
CA ILE A 250 14.70 -17.24 1.48
C ILE A 250 15.32 -15.86 1.76
N ALA A 251 15.91 -15.66 2.93
CA ALA A 251 16.60 -14.41 3.27
C ALA A 251 17.77 -14.12 2.31
N ARG A 252 18.56 -15.15 1.97
CA ARG A 252 19.68 -15.03 1.01
C ARG A 252 19.19 -14.65 -0.39
N ILE A 253 18.12 -15.29 -0.88
CA ILE A 253 17.56 -15.06 -2.22
C ILE A 253 16.96 -13.66 -2.34
N THR A 254 16.21 -13.23 -1.32
CA THR A 254 15.44 -11.97 -1.35
C THR A 254 16.23 -10.75 -0.87
N GLY A 255 17.32 -10.97 -0.11
CA GLY A 255 18.04 -9.89 0.59
C GLY A 255 17.25 -9.27 1.74
N LEU A 256 16.15 -9.89 2.20
CA LEU A 256 15.31 -9.44 3.30
C LEU A 256 15.54 -10.32 4.55
N PRO A 257 15.36 -9.78 5.78
CA PRO A 257 15.77 -10.45 7.00
C PRO A 257 14.75 -11.49 7.49
N PHE A 258 14.33 -12.40 6.61
CA PHE A 258 13.39 -13.45 6.96
C PHE A 258 13.97 -14.44 7.97
N VAL A 259 13.14 -14.84 8.91
CA VAL A 259 13.44 -15.82 9.95
C VAL A 259 12.31 -16.84 10.04
N THR A 260 12.58 -17.99 10.67
CA THR A 260 11.54 -18.96 10.94
C THR A 260 10.63 -18.43 12.06
N ALA A 261 9.30 -18.55 11.91
CA ALA A 261 8.37 -18.17 12.96
C ALA A 261 8.61 -18.97 14.25
N PRO A 262 8.58 -18.31 15.42
CA PRO A 262 8.86 -18.97 16.70
C PRO A 262 7.78 -20.01 17.08
N ASN A 263 6.56 -19.83 16.57
CA ASN A 263 5.44 -20.75 16.77
C ASN A 263 4.76 -21.06 15.43
N LYS A 264 4.90 -22.30 14.96
CA LYS A 264 4.33 -22.72 13.68
C LYS A 264 2.81 -22.93 13.73
N PHE A 265 2.24 -23.17 14.88
CA PHE A 265 0.78 -23.31 15.04
C PHE A 265 0.09 -21.98 14.85
N GLU A 266 0.62 -20.92 15.44
CA GLU A 266 0.14 -19.55 15.23
C GLU A 266 0.35 -19.13 13.77
N ALA A 267 1.53 -19.36 13.20
CA ALA A 267 1.87 -18.94 11.86
C ALA A 267 1.02 -19.57 10.74
N LEU A 268 0.38 -20.74 10.99
CA LEU A 268 -0.55 -21.39 10.07
C LEU A 268 -2.00 -20.95 10.30
N ALA A 269 -2.39 -20.77 11.56
CA ALA A 269 -3.78 -20.61 11.96
C ALA A 269 -4.20 -19.14 12.13
N ALA A 270 -3.26 -18.24 12.37
CA ALA A 270 -3.50 -16.82 12.56
C ALA A 270 -2.63 -15.98 11.59
N HIS A 271 -3.15 -14.83 11.19
CA HIS A 271 -2.45 -13.90 10.29
C HIS A 271 -2.46 -12.48 10.86
N ASP A 272 -2.21 -12.35 12.16
CA ASP A 272 -2.21 -11.08 12.88
C ASP A 272 -1.18 -10.10 12.29
N ALA A 273 -0.04 -10.59 11.81
CA ALA A 273 0.95 -9.77 11.12
C ALA A 273 0.39 -9.12 9.84
N MET A 274 -0.46 -9.84 9.08
CA MET A 274 -1.14 -9.29 7.90
C MET A 274 -2.17 -8.24 8.29
N VAL A 275 -2.95 -8.48 9.33
CA VAL A 275 -3.95 -7.55 9.86
C VAL A 275 -3.26 -6.28 10.38
N PHE A 276 -2.15 -6.42 11.09
CA PHE A 276 -1.39 -5.28 11.60
C PHE A 276 -0.78 -4.44 10.46
N MET A 277 -0.19 -5.08 9.46
CA MET A 277 0.32 -4.39 8.27
C MET A 277 -0.81 -3.67 7.53
N SER A 278 -1.96 -4.30 7.34
CA SER A 278 -3.15 -3.69 6.74
C SER A 278 -3.60 -2.45 7.51
N GLY A 279 -3.64 -2.52 8.84
CA GLY A 279 -3.95 -1.38 9.71
C GLY A 279 -2.96 -0.22 9.56
N ALA A 280 -1.66 -0.52 9.41
CA ALA A 280 -0.64 0.48 9.14
C ALA A 280 -0.86 1.14 7.77
N VAL A 281 -1.08 0.35 6.71
CA VAL A 281 -1.39 0.84 5.35
C VAL A 281 -2.65 1.71 5.35
N LYS A 282 -3.73 1.26 6.00
CA LYS A 282 -4.95 2.06 6.16
C LYS A 282 -4.68 3.40 6.84
N THR A 283 -3.87 3.41 7.89
CA THR A 283 -3.56 4.66 8.61
C THR A 283 -2.88 5.68 7.69
N VAL A 284 -1.95 5.22 6.84
CA VAL A 284 -1.31 6.08 5.83
C VAL A 284 -2.32 6.54 4.78
N ALA A 285 -3.18 5.64 4.31
CA ALA A 285 -4.23 5.99 3.34
C ALA A 285 -5.18 7.07 3.89
N MET A 286 -5.55 7.02 5.19
CA MET A 286 -6.38 8.07 5.79
C MET A 286 -5.66 9.41 5.88
N ALA A 287 -4.35 9.42 6.14
CA ALA A 287 -3.54 10.64 6.05
C ALA A 287 -3.50 11.20 4.62
N ALA A 288 -3.23 10.35 3.62
CA ALA A 288 -3.21 10.75 2.22
C ALA A 288 -4.59 11.26 1.73
N TYR A 289 -5.67 10.64 2.19
CA TYR A 289 -7.03 11.11 1.93
C TYR A 289 -7.25 12.55 2.43
N LYS A 290 -6.87 12.82 3.67
CA LYS A 290 -6.98 14.16 4.27
C LYS A 290 -6.15 15.18 3.51
N ILE A 291 -4.90 14.86 3.19
CA ILE A 291 -3.98 15.73 2.45
C ILE A 291 -4.56 16.07 1.06
N ALA A 292 -5.01 15.08 0.31
CA ALA A 292 -5.60 15.26 -1.01
C ALA A 292 -6.87 16.13 -0.96
N ASN A 293 -7.73 15.95 0.06
CA ASN A 293 -8.92 16.76 0.25
C ASN A 293 -8.59 18.21 0.60
N ASP A 294 -7.65 18.46 1.51
CA ASP A 294 -7.25 19.82 1.86
C ASP A 294 -6.67 20.54 0.63
N MET A 295 -5.75 19.90 -0.08
CA MET A 295 -5.12 20.51 -1.25
C MET A 295 -6.12 20.85 -2.35
N ARG A 296 -7.05 19.93 -2.70
CA ARG A 296 -8.07 20.24 -3.71
C ARG A 296 -9.06 21.31 -3.25
N PHE A 297 -9.34 21.39 -1.94
CA PHE A 297 -10.21 22.41 -1.38
C PHE A 297 -9.52 23.79 -1.39
N LEU A 298 -8.24 23.87 -1.02
CA LEU A 298 -7.45 25.09 -1.13
C LEU A 298 -7.33 25.58 -2.59
N GLY A 299 -7.25 24.64 -3.55
CA GLY A 299 -7.22 24.94 -4.99
C GLY A 299 -8.60 25.12 -5.64
N SER A 300 -9.69 25.11 -4.87
CA SER A 300 -11.05 25.19 -5.42
C SER A 300 -11.32 26.55 -6.09
N GLY A 301 -12.10 26.52 -7.15
CA GLY A 301 -12.49 27.74 -7.87
C GLY A 301 -12.32 27.63 -9.38
N PRO A 302 -11.63 28.55 -10.04
CA PRO A 302 -10.72 29.59 -9.54
C PRO A 302 -11.37 30.85 -8.93
N ARG A 303 -12.63 31.16 -9.28
CA ARG A 303 -13.28 32.40 -8.82
C ARG A 303 -14.29 32.22 -7.69
N SER A 304 -15.03 31.11 -7.69
CA SER A 304 -16.09 30.82 -6.69
C SER A 304 -15.64 29.90 -5.55
N GLY A 305 -14.36 29.65 -5.41
CA GLY A 305 -13.78 28.84 -4.34
C GLY A 305 -12.70 29.58 -3.57
N LEU A 306 -11.88 28.82 -2.80
CA LEU A 306 -10.81 29.39 -1.99
C LEU A 306 -9.71 29.98 -2.88
N GLY A 307 -9.22 29.21 -3.86
CA GLY A 307 -8.22 29.66 -4.84
C GLY A 307 -6.87 30.02 -4.24
N GLU A 308 -6.51 29.45 -3.07
CA GLU A 308 -5.22 29.70 -2.42
C GLU A 308 -4.07 28.91 -3.06
N LEU A 309 -4.38 27.74 -3.67
CA LEU A 309 -3.42 26.98 -4.46
C LEU A 309 -3.79 27.04 -5.95
N ILE A 310 -2.77 27.06 -6.78
CA ILE A 310 -2.86 26.87 -8.23
C ILE A 310 -2.39 25.46 -8.50
N LEU A 311 -3.30 24.61 -8.98
CA LEU A 311 -3.03 23.20 -9.28
C LEU A 311 -2.62 23.04 -10.74
N PRO A 312 -1.72 22.11 -11.08
CA PRO A 312 -1.31 21.87 -12.47
C PRO A 312 -2.47 21.35 -13.32
N GLU A 313 -2.44 21.72 -14.59
CA GLU A 313 -3.39 21.30 -15.61
C GLU A 313 -2.85 20.06 -16.33
N ASN A 314 -3.39 18.87 -16.02
CA ASN A 314 -2.91 17.61 -16.61
C ASN A 314 -3.73 17.15 -17.80
N GLU A 315 -5.05 17.38 -17.78
CA GLU A 315 -5.97 17.01 -18.86
C GLU A 315 -7.21 17.92 -18.90
N PRO A 316 -7.94 17.98 -20.04
CA PRO A 316 -9.21 18.69 -20.12
C PRO A 316 -10.22 18.19 -19.09
N GLY A 317 -10.79 19.09 -18.28
CA GLY A 317 -11.62 18.74 -17.13
C GLY A 317 -13.13 18.59 -17.45
N SER A 318 -13.58 18.91 -18.67
CA SER A 318 -15.00 18.87 -19.03
C SER A 318 -15.22 18.73 -20.53
N SER A 319 -16.24 17.96 -20.92
CA SER A 319 -16.67 17.82 -22.30
C SER A 319 -17.56 18.98 -22.79
N ILE A 320 -18.09 19.80 -21.89
CA ILE A 320 -19.05 20.87 -22.20
C ILE A 320 -18.71 22.23 -21.61
N MET A 321 -17.70 22.31 -20.73
CA MET A 321 -17.23 23.56 -20.11
C MET A 321 -15.78 23.81 -20.55
N PRO A 322 -15.55 24.56 -21.64
CA PRO A 322 -14.20 24.83 -22.16
C PRO A 322 -13.32 25.51 -21.11
N GLY A 323 -12.07 25.05 -20.96
CA GLY A 323 -11.10 25.61 -20.02
C GLY A 323 -11.29 25.22 -18.55
N LYS A 324 -12.24 24.31 -18.23
CA LYS A 324 -12.38 23.78 -16.89
C LYS A 324 -11.29 22.75 -16.61
N VAL A 325 -10.59 22.92 -15.50
CA VAL A 325 -9.57 21.98 -14.99
C VAL A 325 -10.05 21.40 -13.66
N ASN A 326 -9.89 20.09 -13.47
CA ASN A 326 -10.28 19.38 -12.26
C ASN A 326 -9.06 18.90 -11.49
N PRO A 327 -9.14 18.75 -10.15
CA PRO A 327 -8.05 18.21 -9.32
C PRO A 327 -8.03 16.67 -9.38
N THR A 328 -7.88 16.09 -10.57
CA THR A 328 -8.08 14.67 -10.87
C THR A 328 -7.15 13.74 -10.08
N GLN A 329 -5.90 14.16 -9.82
CA GLN A 329 -4.98 13.40 -9.00
C GLN A 329 -5.46 13.28 -7.54
N ALA A 330 -6.06 14.35 -6.99
CA ALA A 330 -6.67 14.28 -5.66
C ALA A 330 -7.92 13.38 -5.65
N GLU A 331 -8.69 13.37 -6.73
CA GLU A 331 -9.84 12.47 -6.88
C GLU A 331 -9.39 11.01 -6.93
N ALA A 332 -8.37 10.70 -7.73
CA ALA A 332 -7.79 9.36 -7.80
C ALA A 332 -7.26 8.90 -6.44
N MET A 333 -6.48 9.75 -5.75
CA MET A 333 -5.98 9.45 -4.41
C MET A 333 -7.11 9.14 -3.44
N THR A 334 -8.18 9.93 -3.43
CA THR A 334 -9.29 9.70 -2.49
C THR A 334 -10.06 8.41 -2.79
N GLN A 335 -10.20 8.03 -4.07
CA GLN A 335 -10.80 6.74 -4.46
C GLN A 335 -9.94 5.56 -4.02
N VAL A 336 -8.62 5.63 -4.23
CA VAL A 336 -7.66 4.62 -3.75
C VAL A 336 -7.76 4.47 -2.23
N CYS A 337 -7.77 5.56 -1.48
CA CYS A 337 -7.88 5.51 -0.02
C CYS A 337 -9.21 4.88 0.45
N ALA A 338 -10.32 5.18 -0.20
CA ALA A 338 -11.62 4.58 0.11
C ALA A 338 -11.62 3.07 -0.17
N HIS A 339 -11.00 2.64 -1.27
CA HIS A 339 -10.87 1.22 -1.61
C HIS A 339 -10.01 0.47 -0.59
N ILE A 340 -8.88 1.04 -0.17
CA ILE A 340 -8.01 0.49 0.88
C ILE A 340 -8.77 0.29 2.20
N LEU A 341 -9.64 1.22 2.58
CA LEU A 341 -10.48 1.07 3.77
C LEU A 341 -11.40 -0.15 3.66
N GLY A 342 -11.99 -0.40 2.49
CA GLY A 342 -12.79 -1.60 2.24
C GLY A 342 -11.96 -2.89 2.31
N ASN A 343 -10.77 -2.89 1.73
CA ASN A 343 -9.84 -4.02 1.79
C ASN A 343 -9.39 -4.32 3.23
N ASP A 344 -9.09 -3.30 4.04
CA ASP A 344 -8.73 -3.47 5.45
C ASP A 344 -9.86 -4.10 6.26
N ALA A 345 -11.09 -3.70 6.04
CA ALA A 345 -12.25 -4.32 6.70
C ALA A 345 -12.37 -5.81 6.38
N ALA A 346 -12.17 -6.19 5.11
CA ALA A 346 -12.18 -7.58 4.68
C ALA A 346 -11.00 -8.38 5.29
N ILE A 347 -9.81 -7.79 5.34
CA ILE A 347 -8.61 -8.40 5.95
C ILE A 347 -8.81 -8.60 7.46
N ALA A 348 -9.32 -7.60 8.17
CA ALA A 348 -9.59 -7.70 9.60
C ALA A 348 -10.61 -8.80 9.93
N PHE A 349 -11.68 -8.89 9.13
CA PHE A 349 -12.64 -9.99 9.25
C PHE A 349 -11.97 -11.35 9.00
N ALA A 350 -11.21 -11.48 7.91
CA ALA A 350 -10.50 -12.71 7.56
C ALA A 350 -9.49 -13.13 8.63
N GLY A 351 -8.79 -12.18 9.25
CA GLY A 351 -7.86 -12.44 10.36
C GLY A 351 -8.54 -12.98 11.62
N SER A 352 -9.82 -12.64 11.84
CA SER A 352 -10.62 -13.17 12.96
C SER A 352 -11.12 -14.60 12.74
N GLN A 353 -10.95 -15.14 11.53
CA GLN A 353 -11.45 -16.44 11.13
C GLN A 353 -10.35 -17.51 11.29
N GLY A 354 -10.68 -18.72 10.89
CA GLY A 354 -9.85 -19.90 11.06
C GLY A 354 -10.37 -20.78 12.17
N HIS A 355 -10.35 -22.08 11.92
CA HIS A 355 -10.73 -23.08 12.91
C HIS A 355 -9.52 -23.95 13.21
N PHE A 356 -9.15 -23.99 14.50
CA PHE A 356 -8.04 -24.80 15.00
C PHE A 356 -6.71 -24.43 14.32
N GLU A 357 -6.13 -25.31 13.50
CA GLU A 357 -4.75 -25.22 13.03
C GLU A 357 -4.59 -24.53 11.68
N LEU A 358 -5.68 -23.98 11.07
CA LEU A 358 -5.56 -23.31 9.76
C LEU A 358 -6.58 -22.19 9.58
N ASN A 359 -6.10 -21.03 9.13
CA ASN A 359 -6.93 -19.99 8.54
C ASN A 359 -7.14 -20.29 7.05
N VAL A 360 -8.38 -20.22 6.58
CA VAL A 360 -8.76 -20.53 5.21
C VAL A 360 -9.27 -19.32 4.41
N TYR A 361 -8.73 -18.14 4.69
CA TYR A 361 -8.99 -16.90 3.95
C TYR A 361 -7.71 -16.34 3.27
N ASN A 362 -6.68 -17.16 3.17
CA ASN A 362 -5.34 -16.75 2.76
C ASN A 362 -5.30 -16.05 1.38
N PRO A 363 -5.89 -16.60 0.29
CA PRO A 363 -5.80 -15.97 -1.02
C PRO A 363 -6.44 -14.58 -1.06
N MET A 364 -7.61 -14.41 -0.45
CA MET A 364 -8.33 -13.13 -0.40
C MET A 364 -7.57 -12.11 0.46
N MET A 365 -7.05 -12.53 1.62
CA MET A 365 -6.27 -11.65 2.51
C MET A 365 -4.99 -11.15 1.80
N ALA A 366 -4.27 -12.04 1.14
CA ALA A 366 -3.08 -11.70 0.36
C ALA A 366 -3.40 -10.71 -0.77
N TYR A 367 -4.45 -11.00 -1.56
CA TYR A 367 -4.87 -10.16 -2.66
C TYR A 367 -5.20 -8.74 -2.19
N ASN A 368 -6.06 -8.60 -1.17
CA ASN A 368 -6.51 -7.30 -0.69
C ASN A 368 -5.36 -6.46 -0.09
N LEU A 369 -4.44 -7.11 0.65
CA LEU A 369 -3.29 -6.38 1.22
C LEU A 369 -2.32 -5.94 0.14
N LEU A 370 -1.93 -6.83 -0.76
CA LEU A 370 -1.01 -6.51 -1.85
C LEU A 370 -1.59 -5.44 -2.79
N GLN A 371 -2.89 -5.53 -3.12
CA GLN A 371 -3.57 -4.51 -3.91
C GLN A 371 -3.55 -3.16 -3.20
N SER A 372 -3.83 -3.13 -1.90
CA SER A 372 -3.80 -1.88 -1.11
C SER A 372 -2.42 -1.25 -1.10
N MET A 373 -1.37 -2.05 -0.94
CA MET A 373 0.01 -1.57 -0.94
C MET A 373 0.45 -1.06 -2.31
N GLN A 374 0.12 -1.78 -3.38
CA GLN A 374 0.40 -1.36 -4.76
C GLN A 374 -0.30 -0.04 -5.07
N LEU A 375 -1.61 0.03 -4.86
CA LEU A 375 -2.41 1.22 -5.15
C LEU A 375 -1.94 2.45 -4.37
N LEU A 376 -1.59 2.30 -3.09
CA LEU A 376 -1.12 3.42 -2.28
C LEU A 376 0.26 3.91 -2.72
N GLY A 377 1.18 2.99 -3.03
CA GLY A 377 2.51 3.33 -3.54
C GLY A 377 2.45 4.07 -4.87
N ASP A 378 1.70 3.52 -5.83
CA ASP A 378 1.50 4.11 -7.16
C ASP A 378 0.79 5.47 -7.08
N ALA A 379 -0.27 5.57 -6.28
CA ALA A 379 -1.01 6.81 -6.11
C ALA A 379 -0.16 7.89 -5.44
N ALA A 380 0.67 7.55 -4.46
CA ALA A 380 1.59 8.48 -3.81
C ALA A 380 2.62 9.04 -4.79
N ALA A 381 3.20 8.20 -5.64
CA ALA A 381 4.15 8.61 -6.67
C ALA A 381 3.47 9.50 -7.73
N SER A 382 2.33 9.05 -8.27
CA SER A 382 1.57 9.80 -9.29
C SER A 382 1.08 11.15 -8.77
N PHE A 383 0.51 11.19 -7.57
CA PHE A 383 0.06 12.43 -6.93
C PHE A 383 1.22 13.41 -6.74
N THR A 384 2.39 12.93 -6.34
CA THR A 384 3.56 13.77 -6.16
C THR A 384 4.04 14.34 -7.50
N GLU A 385 4.20 13.50 -8.50
CA GLU A 385 4.71 13.90 -9.81
C GLU A 385 3.73 14.82 -10.56
N ARG A 386 2.44 14.46 -10.56
CA ARG A 386 1.44 15.08 -11.43
C ARG A 386 0.65 16.23 -10.77
N MET A 387 0.63 16.29 -9.45
CA MET A 387 -0.07 17.36 -8.74
C MET A 387 0.85 18.16 -7.83
N LEU A 388 1.47 17.51 -6.84
CA LEU A 388 2.22 18.20 -5.80
C LEU A 388 3.40 19.01 -6.36
N ALA A 389 4.18 18.43 -7.27
CA ALA A 389 5.36 19.09 -7.86
C ALA A 389 5.01 20.40 -8.56
N GLY A 390 3.90 20.43 -9.32
CA GLY A 390 3.42 21.58 -10.05
C GLY A 390 2.50 22.53 -9.27
N THR A 391 2.16 22.22 -8.02
CA THR A 391 1.31 23.07 -7.19
C THR A 391 2.04 24.37 -6.80
N GLU A 392 1.41 25.51 -7.00
CA GLU A 392 1.91 26.84 -6.66
C GLU A 392 0.97 27.55 -5.65
N ALA A 393 1.51 28.51 -4.91
CA ALA A 393 0.72 29.36 -4.03
C ALA A 393 0.18 30.57 -4.78
N ASN A 394 -1.12 30.82 -4.70
CA ASN A 394 -1.72 32.05 -5.19
C ASN A 394 -1.56 33.16 -4.12
N VAL A 395 -0.35 33.76 -4.12
CA VAL A 395 0.04 34.75 -3.07
C VAL A 395 -0.91 35.95 -3.02
N GLU A 396 -1.40 36.40 -4.19
CA GLU A 396 -2.35 37.52 -4.25
C GLU A 396 -3.66 37.17 -3.56
N ARG A 397 -4.25 36.01 -3.88
CA ARG A 397 -5.49 35.52 -3.29
C ARG A 397 -5.33 35.26 -1.79
N ILE A 398 -4.26 34.62 -1.39
CA ILE A 398 -3.91 34.37 0.01
C ILE A 398 -3.84 35.69 0.79
N GLY A 399 -3.10 36.68 0.26
CA GLY A 399 -2.95 37.98 0.89
C GLY A 399 -4.26 38.76 0.99
N LYS A 400 -5.15 38.65 -0.02
CA LYS A 400 -6.49 39.25 0.03
C LYS A 400 -7.33 38.63 1.14
N LEU A 401 -7.47 37.30 1.17
CA LEU A 401 -8.27 36.61 2.19
C LEU A 401 -7.75 36.86 3.61
N MET A 402 -6.44 36.93 3.79
CA MET A 402 -5.83 37.24 5.07
C MET A 402 -6.20 38.65 5.56
N ARG A 403 -6.07 39.66 4.69
CA ARG A 403 -6.38 41.06 5.07
C ARG A 403 -7.86 41.29 5.38
N GLU A 404 -8.74 40.52 4.77
CA GLU A 404 -10.19 40.59 4.98
C GLU A 404 -10.65 39.83 6.23
N SER A 405 -9.78 38.99 6.82
CA SER A 405 -10.16 38.14 7.95
C SER A 405 -10.38 38.95 9.23
N LEU A 406 -11.53 38.70 9.86
CA LEU A 406 -11.88 39.30 11.16
C LEU A 406 -11.12 38.69 12.33
N MET A 407 -10.46 37.56 12.16
CA MET A 407 -9.73 36.86 13.22
C MET A 407 -8.37 37.45 13.53
N LEU A 408 -7.89 38.39 12.72
CA LEU A 408 -6.75 39.25 13.04
C LEU A 408 -7.00 40.12 14.28
N VAL A 409 -8.26 40.33 14.66
CA VAL A 409 -8.66 41.01 15.92
C VAL A 409 -8.05 40.35 17.16
N THR A 410 -7.65 39.09 17.07
CA THR A 410 -6.98 38.38 18.18
C THR A 410 -5.71 39.10 18.64
N ALA A 411 -5.00 39.77 17.75
CA ALA A 411 -3.84 40.59 18.10
C ALA A 411 -4.19 41.83 18.90
N LEU A 412 -5.40 42.37 18.76
CA LEU A 412 -5.87 43.55 19.54
C LEU A 412 -6.31 43.20 20.97
N ALA A 413 -6.71 41.95 21.21
CA ALA A 413 -7.27 41.55 22.51
C ALA A 413 -6.36 41.87 23.73
N PRO A 414 -5.02 41.70 23.67
CA PRO A 414 -4.15 42.11 24.75
C PRO A 414 -4.14 43.64 25.03
N THR A 415 -4.43 44.48 24.02
CA THR A 415 -4.38 45.93 24.10
C THR A 415 -5.72 46.52 24.53
N ILE A 416 -6.84 46.02 23.99
CA ILE A 416 -8.17 46.63 24.21
C ILE A 416 -9.11 45.76 25.05
N GLY A 417 -8.70 44.56 25.40
CA GLY A 417 -9.51 43.54 26.09
C GLY A 417 -10.38 42.71 25.15
N TYR A 418 -10.73 41.51 25.59
CA TYR A 418 -11.47 40.50 24.78
C TYR A 418 -12.85 41.01 24.33
N ASP A 419 -13.61 41.66 25.22
CA ASP A 419 -14.96 42.11 24.90
C ASP A 419 -14.96 43.23 23.84
N ASN A 420 -14.00 44.17 23.93
CA ASN A 420 -13.85 45.24 22.96
C ASN A 420 -13.37 44.66 21.61
N ALA A 421 -12.45 43.71 21.61
CA ALA A 421 -12.01 43.01 20.41
C ALA A 421 -13.20 42.28 19.75
N THR A 422 -14.03 41.61 20.52
CA THR A 422 -15.27 40.97 20.06
C THR A 422 -16.24 42.00 19.46
N LYS A 423 -16.38 43.18 20.07
CA LYS A 423 -17.24 44.25 19.55
C LYS A 423 -16.73 44.78 18.21
N VAL A 424 -15.42 44.95 18.06
CA VAL A 424 -14.80 45.38 16.79
C VAL A 424 -15.11 44.37 15.69
N ALA A 425 -14.81 43.08 15.90
CA ALA A 425 -15.01 42.04 14.89
C ALA A 425 -16.50 41.91 14.49
N LYS A 426 -17.41 41.85 15.45
CA LYS A 426 -18.85 41.74 15.18
C LYS A 426 -19.39 42.98 14.43
N THR A 427 -18.87 44.16 14.75
CA THR A 427 -19.30 45.40 14.08
C THR A 427 -18.76 45.48 12.67
N ALA A 428 -17.49 45.12 12.45
CA ALA A 428 -16.90 45.04 11.15
C ALA A 428 -17.64 44.03 10.24
N HIS A 429 -17.96 42.85 10.75
CA HIS A 429 -18.76 41.85 10.03
C HIS A 429 -20.14 42.38 9.60
N ARG A 430 -20.87 42.97 10.55
CA ARG A 430 -22.21 43.50 10.30
C ARG A 430 -22.24 44.66 9.30
N ASN A 431 -21.21 45.50 9.34
CA ASN A 431 -21.13 46.70 8.51
C ASN A 431 -20.43 46.42 7.15
N GLY A 432 -19.82 45.26 6.96
CA GLY A 432 -19.01 44.95 5.76
C GLY A 432 -17.72 45.80 5.69
N THR A 433 -17.18 46.23 6.82
CA THR A 433 -15.99 47.06 6.97
C THR A 433 -14.79 46.27 7.46
N THR A 434 -13.62 46.88 7.48
CA THR A 434 -12.40 46.26 8.01
C THR A 434 -12.30 46.37 9.52
N LEU A 435 -11.48 45.53 10.17
CA LEU A 435 -11.16 45.65 11.59
C LEU A 435 -10.52 46.98 11.92
N ARG A 436 -9.66 47.48 11.03
CA ARG A 436 -8.98 48.78 11.20
C ARG A 436 -9.98 49.92 11.28
N GLU A 437 -10.89 50.02 10.27
CA GLU A 437 -11.92 51.04 10.23
C GLU A 437 -12.79 51.02 11.51
N GLU A 438 -13.21 49.85 11.94
CA GLU A 438 -14.11 49.75 13.10
C GLU A 438 -13.40 49.97 14.45
N ALA A 439 -12.15 49.52 14.62
CA ALA A 439 -11.40 49.76 15.83
C ALA A 439 -11.13 51.23 16.06
N VAL A 440 -10.81 51.96 15.00
CA VAL A 440 -10.62 53.43 15.05
C VAL A 440 -11.96 54.16 15.24
N ARG A 441 -13.00 53.81 14.46
CA ARG A 441 -14.33 54.42 14.56
C ARG A 441 -14.95 54.23 15.97
N LEU A 442 -14.73 53.10 16.60
CA LEU A 442 -15.20 52.82 17.96
C LEU A 442 -14.32 53.46 19.04
N GLY A 443 -13.22 54.10 18.69
CA GLY A 443 -12.32 54.81 19.61
C GLY A 443 -11.48 53.92 20.50
N PHE A 444 -11.27 52.63 20.12
CA PHE A 444 -10.47 51.71 20.91
C PHE A 444 -8.97 51.84 20.68
N VAL A 445 -8.57 52.18 19.45
CA VAL A 445 -7.20 52.50 19.08
C VAL A 445 -7.18 53.54 17.94
N ASP A 446 -6.07 54.23 17.76
CA ASP A 446 -5.80 55.02 16.57
C ASP A 446 -5.19 54.10 15.46
N GLU A 447 -5.08 54.66 14.28
CA GLU A 447 -4.56 53.94 13.08
C GLU A 447 -3.13 53.47 13.31
N GLU A 448 -2.26 54.30 13.88
CA GLU A 448 -0.85 53.96 14.14
C GLU A 448 -0.73 52.77 15.16
N THR A 449 -1.52 52.79 16.18
CA THR A 449 -1.58 51.69 17.17
C THR A 449 -2.13 50.41 16.54
N PHE A 450 -3.20 50.51 15.73
CA PHE A 450 -3.73 49.37 15.02
C PHE A 450 -2.64 48.71 14.11
N ASP A 451 -2.01 49.50 13.27
CA ASP A 451 -0.99 49.00 12.32
C ASP A 451 0.27 48.44 13.00
N ARG A 452 0.59 48.93 14.19
CA ARG A 452 1.68 48.42 15.03
C ARG A 452 1.33 47.09 15.73
N VAL A 453 0.08 46.90 16.13
CA VAL A 453 -0.36 45.75 16.94
C VAL A 453 -0.86 44.60 16.08
N VAL A 454 -1.59 44.89 14.99
CA VAL A 454 -2.16 43.85 14.09
C VAL A 454 -1.18 43.56 12.97
N ARG A 455 -0.22 42.69 13.28
CA ARG A 455 0.83 42.27 12.39
C ARG A 455 0.76 40.75 12.22
N PRO A 456 0.22 40.24 11.10
CA PRO A 456 0.07 38.80 10.86
C PRO A 456 1.38 38.02 11.01
N GLU A 457 2.51 38.62 10.63
CA GLU A 457 3.85 38.04 10.75
C GLU A 457 4.30 37.79 12.19
N GLU A 458 3.69 38.47 13.16
CA GLU A 458 3.94 38.28 14.59
C GLU A 458 2.93 37.32 15.25
N MET A 459 1.99 36.76 14.45
CA MET A 459 0.92 35.88 14.94
C MET A 459 1.17 34.38 14.57
N ILE A 460 2.28 34.08 13.94
CA ILE A 460 2.57 32.74 13.40
C ILE A 460 3.42 31.84 14.29
N GLY A 461 3.67 32.27 15.54
CA GLY A 461 4.46 31.52 16.51
C GLY A 461 4.36 32.13 17.91
N PRO A 462 4.94 31.45 18.92
CA PRO A 462 5.02 32.00 20.28
C PRO A 462 5.92 33.24 20.30
N LYS A 463 5.60 34.20 21.21
CA LYS A 463 6.38 35.43 21.46
C LYS A 463 7.41 35.19 22.53
#